data_943330f79af0285d456e0d0fb56a8122
#
_entry.id   943330f79af0285d456e0d0fb56a8122
#
_cell.length_a   1.000
_cell.length_b   1.000
_cell.length_c   1.000
_cell.angle_alpha   90.00
_cell.angle_beta   90.00
_cell.angle_gamma   90.00
#
_symmetry.space_group_name_H-M   'P 1'
#
loop_
_entity.id
_entity.type
_entity.pdbx_description
1 polymer ?
#
loop_
_entity_poly.entity_id
_entity_poly.type
_entity_poly.pdbx_seq_one_letter_code
_entity_poly.pdbx_strand_id
1 'polypeptide(L)'
;MIQSIRFMLDINDSEIAHILKLRGYNPEQGEVANIFKSQNMPEGQKGEDCSHVLMGHFLDGLIYYKRGKDKKHPPRPIKTPVTNNMVLKKLRVAFKLREKDMHDTLEQGGFSISKPEMSALFRREGHKNYRECGDQILRYFLKGLTDRLRN
;
A
#
# COMPACT_ATOMS: atom_id res chain seq x y z
N MET A 1 -3.32 -4.92 -5.56
CA MET A 1 -2.94 -4.17 -4.36
C MET A 1 -4.01 -3.18 -3.91
N ILE A 2 -4.43 -2.25 -4.77
CA ILE A 2 -5.51 -1.32 -4.41
C ILE A 2 -6.81 -2.06 -4.08
N GLN A 3 -7.10 -3.14 -4.80
CA GLN A 3 -8.28 -3.96 -4.55
C GLN A 3 -8.27 -4.56 -3.14
N SER A 4 -7.11 -5.02 -2.69
CA SER A 4 -6.97 -5.55 -1.32
C SER A 4 -7.23 -4.46 -0.28
N ILE A 5 -6.73 -3.26 -0.52
CA ILE A 5 -6.94 -2.13 0.38
C ILE A 5 -8.40 -1.69 0.36
N ARG A 6 -9.03 -1.70 -0.81
CA ARG A 6 -10.46 -1.41 -0.94
C ARG A 6 -11.29 -2.35 -0.07
N PHE A 7 -11.02 -3.65 -0.15
CA PHE A 7 -11.70 -4.66 0.65
C PHE A 7 -11.43 -4.45 2.14
N MET A 8 -10.16 -4.23 2.49
CA MET A 8 -9.71 -4.03 3.85
C MET A 8 -10.44 -2.87 4.55
N LEU A 9 -10.62 -1.77 3.84
CA LEU A 9 -11.23 -0.55 4.38
C LEU A 9 -12.73 -0.43 4.08
N ASP A 10 -13.27 -1.33 3.28
CA ASP A 10 -14.67 -1.29 2.86
C ASP A 10 -15.03 0.06 2.23
N ILE A 11 -14.20 0.52 1.29
CA ILE A 11 -14.38 1.81 0.61
C ILE A 11 -14.86 1.59 -0.82
N ASN A 12 -15.58 2.58 -1.33
CA ASN A 12 -16.13 2.53 -2.69
C ASN A 12 -15.28 3.33 -3.67
N ASP A 13 -15.68 3.33 -4.94
CA ASP A 13 -14.94 4.03 -6.00
C ASP A 13 -14.83 5.53 -5.74
N SER A 14 -15.87 6.15 -5.20
CA SER A 14 -15.84 7.58 -4.87
C SER A 14 -14.82 7.90 -3.80
N GLU A 15 -14.69 7.03 -2.80
CA GLU A 15 -13.71 7.21 -1.73
C GLU A 15 -12.29 7.01 -2.25
N ILE A 16 -12.09 6.05 -3.16
CA ILE A 16 -10.79 5.86 -3.80
C ILE A 16 -10.41 7.10 -4.60
N ALA A 17 -11.35 7.65 -5.38
CA ALA A 17 -11.12 8.89 -6.11
C ALA A 17 -10.78 10.04 -5.17
N HIS A 18 -11.47 10.14 -4.04
CA HIS A 18 -11.18 11.16 -3.03
C HIS A 18 -9.76 11.02 -2.48
N ILE A 19 -9.35 9.80 -2.15
CA ILE A 19 -8.00 9.52 -1.65
C ILE A 19 -6.95 9.96 -2.67
N LEU A 20 -7.15 9.65 -3.94
CA LEU A 20 -6.24 10.08 -5.02
C LEU A 20 -6.16 11.61 -5.11
N LYS A 21 -7.30 12.28 -4.98
CA LYS A 21 -7.35 13.76 -5.05
C LYS A 21 -6.63 14.41 -3.87
N LEU A 22 -6.63 13.78 -2.71
CA LEU A 22 -5.91 14.29 -1.55
C LEU A 22 -4.42 14.47 -1.83
N ARG A 23 -3.85 13.64 -2.69
CA ARG A 23 -2.45 13.75 -3.09
C ARG A 23 -2.26 14.57 -4.38
N GLY A 24 -3.35 15.09 -4.94
CA GLY A 24 -3.28 15.92 -6.14
C GLY A 24 -3.47 15.14 -7.44
N TYR A 25 -3.89 13.90 -7.39
CA TYR A 25 -4.17 13.12 -8.58
C TYR A 25 -5.65 13.22 -8.93
N ASN A 26 -5.97 13.69 -10.13
CA ASN A 26 -7.35 13.80 -10.62
C ASN A 26 -7.63 12.64 -11.55
N PRO A 27 -8.32 11.57 -11.08
CA PRO A 27 -8.60 10.42 -11.94
C PRO A 27 -9.59 10.83 -13.05
N GLU A 28 -9.37 10.28 -14.23
CA GLU A 28 -10.28 10.46 -15.35
C GLU A 28 -11.57 9.66 -15.08
N GLN A 29 -12.64 10.06 -15.76
CA GLN A 29 -13.92 9.37 -15.63
C GLN A 29 -13.76 7.90 -16.00
N GLY A 30 -14.17 7.00 -15.11
CA GLY A 30 -14.06 5.56 -15.32
C GLY A 30 -12.69 4.97 -15.02
N GLU A 31 -11.67 5.77 -14.73
CA GLU A 31 -10.32 5.26 -14.44
C GLU A 31 -10.30 4.35 -13.22
N VAL A 32 -10.97 4.75 -12.14
CA VAL A 32 -11.01 3.95 -10.91
C VAL A 32 -11.72 2.63 -11.16
N ALA A 33 -12.85 2.65 -11.88
CA ALA A 33 -13.56 1.43 -12.23
C ALA A 33 -12.72 0.50 -13.10
N ASN A 34 -11.93 1.06 -14.02
CA ASN A 34 -11.07 0.29 -14.92
C ASN A 34 -9.96 -0.43 -14.19
N ILE A 35 -9.47 0.11 -13.08
CA ILE A 35 -8.46 -0.56 -12.26
C ILE A 35 -8.97 -1.93 -11.81
N PHE A 36 -10.23 -2.01 -11.41
CA PHE A 36 -10.81 -3.26 -10.91
C PHE A 36 -11.21 -4.20 -12.05
N LYS A 37 -11.58 -3.68 -13.20
CA LYS A 37 -11.88 -4.51 -14.37
C LYS A 37 -10.62 -5.23 -14.88
N SER A 38 -9.49 -4.54 -14.92
CA SER A 38 -8.25 -5.12 -15.44
C SER A 38 -7.77 -6.31 -14.62
N GLN A 39 -8.10 -6.37 -13.34
CA GLN A 39 -7.71 -7.47 -12.46
C GLN A 39 -8.52 -8.74 -12.67
N ASN A 40 -9.70 -8.62 -13.28
CA ASN A 40 -10.56 -9.76 -13.59
C ASN A 40 -10.34 -10.29 -15.01
N MET A 41 -9.43 -9.70 -15.77
CA MET A 41 -9.08 -10.15 -17.11
C MET A 41 -8.09 -11.30 -17.05
N PRO A 42 -8.13 -12.24 -18.03
CA PRO A 42 -7.10 -13.28 -18.13
C PRO A 42 -5.71 -12.66 -18.24
N GLU A 43 -4.74 -13.34 -17.65
CA GLU A 43 -3.34 -12.97 -17.74
C GLU A 43 -2.96 -12.93 -19.23
N GLY A 44 -2.39 -11.89 -19.71
CA GLY A 44 -2.07 -11.71 -21.13
C GLY A 44 -3.04 -10.82 -21.88
N GLN A 45 -4.23 -10.57 -21.32
CA GLN A 45 -5.18 -9.58 -21.83
C GLN A 45 -5.30 -8.39 -20.87
N LYS A 46 -4.59 -8.43 -19.75
CA LYS A 46 -4.54 -7.31 -18.83
C LYS A 46 -3.91 -6.13 -19.55
N GLY A 47 -4.66 -5.06 -19.70
CA GLY A 47 -4.09 -3.78 -20.00
C GLY A 47 -3.11 -3.42 -18.88
N GLU A 48 -2.43 -2.31 -19.02
CA GLU A 48 -1.53 -1.87 -17.97
C GLU A 48 -2.28 -1.83 -16.65
N ASP A 49 -1.82 -2.64 -15.69
CA ASP A 49 -2.27 -2.54 -14.33
C ASP A 49 -2.06 -1.12 -13.82
N CYS A 50 -2.69 -0.82 -12.69
CA CYS A 50 -2.46 0.40 -11.95
C CYS A 50 -0.99 0.84 -12.10
N SER A 51 -0.77 1.96 -12.75
CA SER A 51 0.59 2.48 -12.96
C SER A 51 1.26 2.73 -11.61
N HIS A 52 2.60 2.69 -11.61
CA HIS A 52 3.36 3.03 -10.39
C HIS A 52 3.06 4.46 -9.92
N VAL A 53 2.80 5.37 -10.85
CA VAL A 53 2.44 6.75 -10.51
C VAL A 53 1.10 6.79 -9.77
N LEU A 54 0.10 6.08 -10.29
CA LEU A 54 -1.21 5.99 -9.64
C LEU A 54 -1.09 5.35 -8.26
N MET A 55 -0.34 4.24 -8.15
CA MET A 55 -0.14 3.56 -6.88
C MET A 55 0.54 4.47 -5.86
N GLY A 56 1.56 5.21 -6.28
CA GLY A 56 2.26 6.15 -5.40
C GLY A 56 1.33 7.24 -4.88
N HIS A 57 0.51 7.81 -5.75
CA HIS A 57 -0.47 8.81 -5.34
C HIS A 57 -1.52 8.22 -4.40
N PHE A 58 -1.95 7.00 -4.66
CA PHE A 58 -2.92 6.32 -3.81
C PHE A 58 -2.39 6.10 -2.40
N LEU A 59 -1.16 5.58 -2.28
CA LEU A 59 -0.56 5.31 -0.98
C LEU A 59 -0.33 6.60 -0.18
N ASP A 60 0.18 7.65 -0.81
CA ASP A 60 0.36 8.93 -0.15
C ASP A 60 -0.99 9.56 0.22
N GLY A 61 -1.97 9.45 -0.68
CA GLY A 61 -3.32 9.92 -0.41
C GLY A 61 -3.96 9.18 0.76
N LEU A 62 -3.70 7.87 0.87
CA LEU A 62 -4.19 7.06 1.97
C LEU A 62 -3.63 7.54 3.31
N ILE A 63 -2.35 7.92 3.34
CA ILE A 63 -1.74 8.50 4.54
C ILE A 63 -2.49 9.79 4.93
N TYR A 64 -2.74 10.67 3.97
CA TYR A 64 -3.48 11.90 4.23
C TYR A 64 -4.91 11.61 4.71
N TYR A 65 -5.55 10.62 4.11
CA TYR A 65 -6.91 10.21 4.47
C TYR A 65 -6.99 9.71 5.91
N LYS A 66 -6.00 8.94 6.34
CA LYS A 66 -5.98 8.34 7.68
C LYS A 66 -5.38 9.24 8.75
N ARG A 67 -4.39 10.07 8.40
CA ARG A 67 -3.62 10.85 9.37
C ARG A 67 -3.76 12.36 9.22
N GLY A 68 -4.38 12.81 8.16
CA GLY A 68 -4.45 14.23 7.86
C GLY A 68 -3.23 14.71 7.10
N LYS A 69 -3.38 15.84 6.44
CA LYS A 69 -2.32 16.42 5.62
C LYS A 69 -1.41 17.28 6.49
N ASP A 70 -0.10 17.01 6.45
CA ASP A 70 0.88 17.80 7.17
C ASP A 70 1.21 19.07 6.36
N LYS A 71 0.82 20.21 6.90
CA LYS A 71 1.04 21.51 6.24
C LYS A 71 2.48 22.00 6.38
N LYS A 72 3.25 21.46 7.32
CA LYS A 72 4.62 21.90 7.60
C LYS A 72 5.63 21.26 6.63
N HIS A 73 5.30 20.10 6.10
CA HIS A 73 6.20 19.35 5.21
C HIS A 73 5.51 19.19 3.86
N PRO A 74 5.98 19.88 2.82
CA PRO A 74 5.41 19.69 1.49
C PRO A 74 5.60 18.24 1.04
N PRO A 75 4.68 17.70 0.24
CA PRO A 75 4.81 16.33 -0.23
C PRO A 75 6.04 16.17 -1.10
N ARG A 76 6.76 15.07 -0.88
CA ARG A 76 7.90 14.71 -1.73
C ARG A 76 7.40 14.20 -3.08
N PRO A 77 8.18 14.34 -4.15
CA PRO A 77 7.81 13.75 -5.44
C PRO A 77 7.52 12.26 -5.32
N ILE A 78 6.57 11.77 -6.10
CA ILE A 78 6.27 10.35 -6.14
C ILE A 78 7.46 9.60 -6.72
N LYS A 79 7.99 8.65 -5.95
CA LYS A 79 9.12 7.83 -6.37
C LYS A 79 8.62 6.59 -7.10
N THR A 80 9.14 6.35 -8.28
CA THR A 80 8.80 5.17 -9.09
C THR A 80 10.06 4.41 -9.46
N PRO A 81 10.00 3.09 -9.62
CA PRO A 81 8.83 2.24 -9.42
C PRO A 81 8.47 2.10 -7.94
N VAL A 82 7.21 1.82 -7.65
CA VAL A 82 6.74 1.57 -6.29
C VAL A 82 7.08 0.13 -5.93
N THR A 83 7.94 -0.06 -4.94
CA THR A 83 8.36 -1.39 -4.49
C THR A 83 7.47 -1.89 -3.36
N ASN A 84 7.51 -3.20 -3.10
CA ASN A 84 6.78 -3.79 -1.99
C ASN A 84 7.25 -3.21 -0.65
N ASN A 85 8.54 -2.88 -0.53
CA ASN A 85 9.06 -2.24 0.68
C ASN A 85 8.43 -0.88 0.90
N MET A 86 8.23 -0.10 -0.17
CA MET A 86 7.56 1.19 -0.10
C MET A 86 6.10 1.03 0.31
N VAL A 87 5.41 0.02 -0.22
CA VAL A 87 4.02 -0.27 0.14
C VAL A 87 3.91 -0.56 1.64
N LEU A 88 4.76 -1.46 2.16
CA LEU A 88 4.80 -1.78 3.59
C LEU A 88 5.00 -0.53 4.44
N LYS A 89 5.97 0.30 4.06
CA LYS A 89 6.31 1.50 4.79
C LYS A 89 5.16 2.51 4.81
N LYS A 90 4.50 2.70 3.66
CA LYS A 90 3.36 3.60 3.55
C LYS A 90 2.17 3.11 4.36
N LEU A 91 1.89 1.82 4.33
CA LEU A 91 0.80 1.23 5.13
C LEU A 91 1.10 1.35 6.63
N ARG A 92 2.35 1.13 7.03
CA ARG A 92 2.76 1.31 8.42
C ARG A 92 2.45 2.73 8.89
N VAL A 93 2.80 3.73 8.09
CA VAL A 93 2.54 5.14 8.42
C VAL A 93 1.05 5.42 8.45
N ALA A 94 0.30 4.97 7.42
CA ALA A 94 -1.13 5.25 7.31
C ALA A 94 -1.92 4.72 8.50
N PHE A 95 -1.58 3.53 8.99
CA PHE A 95 -2.31 2.88 10.09
C PHE A 95 -1.61 3.00 11.45
N LYS A 96 -0.57 3.82 11.55
CA LYS A 96 0.18 4.07 12.80
C LYS A 96 0.67 2.78 13.44
N LEU A 97 1.23 1.88 12.66
CA LEU A 97 1.69 0.59 13.15
C LEU A 97 3.10 0.72 13.73
N ARG A 98 3.28 0.24 14.95
CA ARG A 98 4.59 0.13 15.57
C ARG A 98 5.28 -1.14 15.07
N GLU A 99 6.57 -1.28 15.37
CA GLU A 99 7.32 -2.47 14.97
C GLU A 99 6.67 -3.76 15.46
N LYS A 100 6.20 -3.76 16.71
CA LYS A 100 5.49 -4.91 17.26
C LYS A 100 4.20 -5.20 16.48
N ASP A 101 3.45 -4.14 16.12
CA ASP A 101 2.20 -4.32 15.37
C ASP A 101 2.46 -4.91 14.00
N MET A 102 3.55 -4.50 13.34
CA MET A 102 3.94 -5.06 12.04
C MET A 102 4.24 -6.56 12.16
N HIS A 103 5.00 -6.92 13.19
CA HIS A 103 5.36 -8.30 13.45
C HIS A 103 4.10 -9.15 13.73
N ASP A 104 3.24 -8.67 14.62
CA ASP A 104 2.00 -9.36 14.97
C ASP A 104 1.07 -9.50 13.76
N THR A 105 1.02 -8.49 12.92
CA THR A 105 0.20 -8.50 11.71
C THR A 105 0.66 -9.58 10.73
N LEU A 106 1.97 -9.72 10.53
CA LEU A 106 2.51 -10.78 9.69
C LEU A 106 2.22 -12.17 10.25
N GLU A 107 2.40 -12.35 11.56
CA GLU A 107 2.08 -13.62 12.19
C GLU A 107 0.60 -13.97 12.05
N GLN A 108 -0.27 -13.00 12.25
CA GLN A 108 -1.71 -13.19 12.08
C GLN A 108 -2.06 -13.59 10.65
N GLY A 109 -1.32 -13.05 9.68
CA GLY A 109 -1.50 -13.42 8.27
C GLY A 109 -0.96 -14.80 7.92
N GLY A 110 -0.15 -15.39 8.79
CA GLY A 110 0.39 -16.75 8.60
C GLY A 110 1.89 -16.79 8.25
N PHE A 111 2.61 -15.71 8.44
CA PHE A 111 4.04 -15.66 8.11
C PHE A 111 4.86 -15.30 9.34
N SER A 112 5.76 -16.19 9.74
CA SER A 112 6.68 -15.94 10.85
C SER A 112 7.95 -15.28 10.35
N ILE A 113 8.34 -14.18 11.01
CA ILE A 113 9.55 -13.45 10.67
C ILE A 113 10.25 -13.03 11.97
N SER A 114 11.57 -13.03 11.98
CA SER A 114 12.33 -12.57 13.13
C SER A 114 12.35 -11.04 13.19
N LYS A 115 12.64 -10.50 14.37
CA LYS A 115 12.74 -9.03 14.52
C LYS A 115 13.83 -8.42 13.63
N PRO A 116 15.04 -9.01 13.54
CA PRO A 116 16.06 -8.48 12.62
C PRO A 116 15.61 -8.52 11.16
N GLU A 117 14.93 -9.57 10.74
CA GLU A 117 14.42 -9.67 9.37
C GLU A 117 13.35 -8.61 9.11
N MET A 118 12.47 -8.37 10.08
CA MET A 118 11.46 -7.31 9.98
C MET A 118 12.12 -5.95 9.84
N SER A 119 13.13 -5.66 10.67
CA SER A 119 13.85 -4.39 10.60
C SER A 119 14.53 -4.20 9.26
N ALA A 120 15.05 -5.28 8.67
CA ALA A 120 15.74 -5.23 7.37
C ALA A 120 14.82 -4.76 6.24
N LEU A 121 13.51 -5.06 6.33
CA LEU A 121 12.52 -4.63 5.33
C LEU A 121 12.34 -3.10 5.29
N PHE A 122 12.65 -2.43 6.40
CA PHE A 122 12.46 -0.98 6.53
C PHE A 122 13.76 -0.19 6.41
N ARG A 123 14.89 -0.87 6.16
CA ARG A 123 16.15 -0.17 5.92
C ARG A 123 16.13 0.49 4.55
N ARG A 124 17.00 1.50 4.40
CA ARG A 124 17.16 2.21 3.15
C ARG A 124 17.70 1.27 2.08
N GLU A 125 17.14 1.35 0.88
CA GLU A 125 17.66 0.63 -0.29
C GLU A 125 19.14 0.99 -0.46
N GLY A 126 19.96 -0.03 -0.69
CA GLY A 126 21.42 0.14 -0.74
C GLY A 126 22.13 -0.09 0.57
N HIS A 127 21.41 -0.12 1.70
CA HIS A 127 22.03 -0.49 2.99
C HIS A 127 22.40 -1.97 2.97
N LYS A 128 23.58 -2.32 3.54
CA LYS A 128 24.06 -3.70 3.52
C LYS A 128 23.09 -4.72 4.15
N ASN A 129 22.26 -4.26 5.09
CA ASN A 129 21.30 -5.12 5.77
C ASN A 129 19.88 -4.94 5.23
N TYR A 130 19.73 -4.27 4.08
CA TYR A 130 18.44 -4.12 3.43
C TYR A 130 17.97 -5.47 2.89
N ARG A 131 16.68 -5.76 3.09
CA ARG A 131 16.03 -6.94 2.54
C ARG A 131 14.87 -6.50 1.66
N GLU A 132 14.85 -7.02 0.45
CA GLU A 132 13.74 -6.79 -0.46
C GLU A 132 12.51 -7.56 0.01
N CYS A 133 11.37 -6.88 0.06
CA CYS A 133 10.10 -7.50 0.42
C CYS A 133 9.54 -8.24 -0.79
N GLY A 134 9.47 -9.58 -0.71
CA GLY A 134 8.86 -10.38 -1.75
C GLY A 134 7.35 -10.25 -1.75
N ASP A 135 6.73 -10.64 -2.86
CA ASP A 135 5.28 -10.59 -3.01
C ASP A 135 4.56 -11.43 -1.96
N GLN A 136 5.17 -12.53 -1.54
CA GLN A 136 4.59 -13.41 -0.54
C GLN A 136 4.46 -12.72 0.82
N ILE A 137 5.51 -12.02 1.26
CA ILE A 137 5.49 -11.28 2.52
C ILE A 137 4.40 -10.20 2.48
N LEU A 138 4.34 -9.45 1.38
CA LEU A 138 3.32 -8.42 1.22
C LEU A 138 1.90 -9.01 1.27
N ARG A 139 1.69 -10.15 0.62
CA ARG A 139 0.40 -10.84 0.61
C ARG A 139 -0.03 -11.24 2.02
N TYR A 140 0.88 -11.85 2.78
CA TYR A 140 0.59 -12.24 4.17
C TYR A 140 0.34 -11.03 5.05
N PHE A 141 1.10 -9.96 4.82
CA PHE A 141 0.89 -8.73 5.58
C PHE A 141 -0.50 -8.14 5.31
N LEU A 142 -0.91 -8.05 4.03
CA LEU A 142 -2.22 -7.53 3.67
C LEU A 142 -3.34 -8.39 4.25
N LYS A 143 -3.16 -9.69 4.26
CA LYS A 143 -4.13 -10.62 4.86
C LYS A 143 -4.26 -10.37 6.37
N GLY A 144 -3.14 -10.29 7.07
CA GLY A 144 -3.15 -10.03 8.51
C GLY A 144 -3.73 -8.67 8.86
N LEU A 145 -3.41 -7.66 8.05
CA LEU A 145 -3.94 -6.31 8.27
C LEU A 145 -5.45 -6.28 8.02
N THR A 146 -5.93 -6.97 6.99
CA THR A 146 -7.36 -7.11 6.72
C THR A 146 -8.08 -7.73 7.91
N ASP A 147 -7.56 -8.82 8.43
CA ASP A 147 -8.13 -9.49 9.60
C ASP A 147 -8.15 -8.56 10.82
N ARG A 148 -7.07 -7.82 11.02
CA ARG A 148 -6.95 -6.88 12.14
C ARG A 148 -7.97 -5.73 12.06
N LEU A 149 -8.22 -5.21 10.85
CA LEU A 149 -9.09 -4.06 10.66
C LEU A 149 -10.57 -4.43 10.55
N ARG A 150 -10.91 -5.61 10.07
CA ARG A 150 -12.29 -6.03 9.88
C ARG A 150 -12.86 -6.84 11.04
N ASN A 151 -12.02 -7.32 11.92
CA ASN A 151 -12.48 -8.10 13.11
C ASN A 151 -12.45 -7.27 14.39
#